data_ea8f7a7125186949efddc73905494594
#
_entry.id   ea8f7a7125186949efddc73905494594
#
_cell.length_a   1.000
_cell.length_b   1.000
_cell.length_c   1.000
_cell.angle_alpha   90.00
_cell.angle_beta   90.00
_cell.angle_gamma   90.00
#
_symmetry.space_group_name_H-M   'P 1'
#
loop_
_entity.id
_entity.type
_entity.pdbx_description
1 polymer ?
#
loop_
_entity_poly.entity_id
_entity_poly.type
_entity_poly.pdbx_seq_one_letter_code
_entity_poly.pdbx_strand_id
1 'polypeptide(L)'
;NSTLTYGQALSAVQFGNNTFVDTTTKKTVPGTLEWSTPNATPDAGTYQAEWKFTPADTDTYIGYTGTVAITVNKATPSEVSAPVLHNYPYRPAAIGKIDDLLSNSYYLEQQGIVKGIKGEELKGIWSWVNPDLIPEIGEHTVKIRFTPEDQNYNPVESNITLNVVKAVPYIYPSPSVEKAYTHGDYLSSQKLQNGVAYSLPYASEAGYTVLEGTFTWEEPDTLLTYWSYDHDVQTKYRYVFTPKDQEHYEPTTGPVTIVVNQAEYPPTVPGDLNVKNSCTTLRDVTLPEGW
;
A
#
# COMPACT_ATOMS: atom_id res chain seq x y z
N ASN A 1 -10.77 45.48 -11.87
CA ASN A 1 -9.91 44.28 -11.67
C ASN A 1 -9.83 43.51 -12.99
N SER A 2 -8.65 43.45 -13.57
CA SER A 2 -8.39 42.74 -14.82
C SER A 2 -8.05 41.24 -14.56
N THR A 3 -8.83 40.61 -13.65
CA THR A 3 -8.60 39.23 -13.26
C THR A 3 -9.88 38.41 -13.36
N LEU A 4 -9.73 37.16 -13.83
CA LEU A 4 -10.76 36.12 -13.86
C LEU A 4 -10.25 34.92 -13.05
N THR A 5 -11.14 34.01 -12.73
CA THR A 5 -10.82 32.64 -12.34
C THR A 5 -11.27 31.73 -13.49
N TYR A 6 -10.50 30.69 -13.77
CA TYR A 6 -10.86 29.69 -14.79
C TYR A 6 -12.33 29.27 -14.68
N GLY A 7 -13.00 29.22 -15.81
CA GLY A 7 -14.43 28.93 -15.90
C GLY A 7 -15.32 30.17 -15.89
N GLN A 8 -14.81 31.34 -15.51
CA GLN A 8 -15.57 32.58 -15.63
C GLN A 8 -15.49 33.11 -17.07
N ALA A 9 -16.61 33.67 -17.55
CA ALA A 9 -16.66 34.29 -18.84
C ALA A 9 -15.99 35.69 -18.81
N LEU A 10 -15.45 36.13 -19.94
CA LEU A 10 -14.79 37.43 -20.08
C LEU A 10 -15.71 38.60 -19.74
N SER A 11 -17.03 38.43 -19.95
CA SER A 11 -18.06 39.41 -19.55
C SER A 11 -18.09 39.73 -18.06
N ALA A 12 -17.49 38.91 -17.20
CA ALA A 12 -17.33 39.20 -15.78
C ALA A 12 -16.34 40.34 -15.49
N VAL A 13 -15.45 40.64 -16.43
CA VAL A 13 -14.51 41.77 -16.34
C VAL A 13 -15.17 43.01 -16.88
N GLN A 14 -15.37 43.98 -16.02
CA GLN A 14 -16.00 45.28 -16.39
C GLN A 14 -14.94 46.24 -16.90
N PHE A 15 -15.28 46.98 -17.94
CA PHE A 15 -14.49 48.12 -18.37
C PHE A 15 -14.51 49.22 -17.31
N GLY A 16 -13.38 49.84 -17.05
CA GLY A 16 -13.31 51.07 -16.25
C GLY A 16 -13.86 52.27 -17.00
N ASN A 17 -13.71 53.45 -16.41
CA ASN A 17 -14.05 54.71 -17.05
C ASN A 17 -13.06 55.02 -18.18
N ASN A 18 -13.35 54.51 -19.39
CA ASN A 18 -12.54 54.77 -20.58
C ASN A 18 -13.14 55.93 -21.37
N THR A 19 -12.28 56.88 -21.75
CA THR A 19 -12.67 58.03 -22.55
C THR A 19 -11.94 57.99 -23.90
N PHE A 20 -12.68 57.91 -24.98
CA PHE A 20 -12.17 58.00 -26.33
C PHE A 20 -12.21 59.47 -26.78
N VAL A 21 -11.13 59.96 -27.32
CA VAL A 21 -10.98 61.38 -27.68
C VAL A 21 -10.52 61.48 -29.12
N ASP A 22 -11.18 62.32 -29.89
CA ASP A 22 -10.75 62.74 -31.22
C ASP A 22 -9.40 63.45 -31.09
N THR A 23 -8.39 62.93 -31.78
CA THR A 23 -7.01 63.45 -31.70
C THR A 23 -6.86 64.86 -32.30
N THR A 24 -7.76 65.24 -33.21
CA THR A 24 -7.74 66.54 -33.90
C THR A 24 -8.50 67.60 -33.10
N THR A 25 -9.76 67.31 -32.74
CA THR A 25 -10.67 68.29 -32.08
C THR A 25 -10.53 68.29 -30.56
N LYS A 26 -9.83 67.28 -29.96
CA LYS A 26 -9.67 67.07 -28.52
C LYS A 26 -11.01 66.88 -27.78
N LYS A 27 -12.09 66.58 -28.52
CA LYS A 27 -13.41 66.27 -27.92
C LYS A 27 -13.58 64.82 -27.66
N THR A 28 -14.35 64.49 -26.59
CA THR A 28 -14.75 63.12 -26.28
C THR A 28 -15.64 62.58 -27.38
N VAL A 29 -15.38 61.35 -27.84
CA VAL A 29 -16.22 60.63 -28.79
C VAL A 29 -17.10 59.68 -28.00
N PRO A 30 -18.44 59.93 -27.94
CA PRO A 30 -19.39 59.00 -27.31
C PRO A 30 -19.47 57.68 -28.08
N GLY A 31 -19.67 56.56 -27.38
CA GLY A 31 -19.80 55.26 -28.00
C GLY A 31 -19.96 54.15 -26.97
N THR A 32 -20.00 52.93 -27.47
CA THR A 32 -20.05 51.71 -26.64
C THR A 32 -18.75 50.95 -26.72
N LEU A 33 -18.26 50.47 -25.57
CA LEU A 33 -17.07 49.65 -25.43
C LEU A 33 -17.52 48.26 -24.95
N GLU A 34 -17.16 47.25 -25.70
CA GLU A 34 -17.56 45.88 -25.43
C GLU A 34 -16.44 44.89 -25.72
N TRP A 35 -16.46 43.69 -25.10
CA TRP A 35 -15.59 42.61 -25.46
C TRP A 35 -15.98 42.02 -26.81
N SER A 36 -15.01 41.74 -27.68
CA SER A 36 -15.27 41.07 -28.97
C SER A 36 -15.83 39.65 -28.77
N THR A 37 -15.44 38.98 -27.67
CA THR A 37 -15.88 37.63 -27.31
C THR A 37 -16.28 37.54 -25.84
N PRO A 38 -17.45 38.16 -25.44
CA PRO A 38 -17.82 38.29 -24.04
C PRO A 38 -18.06 36.96 -23.30
N ASN A 39 -18.42 35.90 -24.04
CA ASN A 39 -18.67 34.56 -23.50
C ASN A 39 -17.43 33.66 -23.50
N ALA A 40 -16.27 34.15 -23.91
CA ALA A 40 -15.03 33.40 -23.85
C ALA A 40 -14.68 33.03 -22.38
N THR A 41 -14.29 31.77 -22.14
CA THR A 41 -13.84 31.23 -20.85
C THR A 41 -12.39 30.77 -21.02
N PRO A 42 -11.42 31.68 -20.93
CA PRO A 42 -10.02 31.36 -21.22
C PRO A 42 -9.39 30.49 -20.14
N ASP A 43 -8.32 29.77 -20.55
CA ASP A 43 -7.49 28.96 -19.65
C ASP A 43 -6.71 29.84 -18.66
N ALA A 44 -6.28 29.23 -17.54
CA ALA A 44 -5.47 29.91 -16.54
C ALA A 44 -4.14 30.40 -17.11
N GLY A 45 -3.77 31.62 -16.76
CA GLY A 45 -2.59 32.30 -17.27
C GLY A 45 -2.88 33.73 -17.73
N THR A 46 -2.17 34.20 -18.75
CA THR A 46 -2.41 35.52 -19.34
C THR A 46 -3.18 35.36 -20.64
N TYR A 47 -4.37 35.95 -20.69
CA TYR A 47 -5.23 35.95 -21.87
C TYR A 47 -5.24 37.33 -22.50
N GLN A 48 -5.00 37.43 -23.83
CA GLN A 48 -5.10 38.68 -24.60
C GLN A 48 -6.55 38.84 -25.07
N ALA A 49 -7.30 39.63 -24.32
CA ALA A 49 -8.72 39.88 -24.60
C ALA A 49 -8.89 41.03 -25.59
N GLU A 50 -9.63 40.78 -26.66
CA GLU A 50 -9.96 41.80 -27.65
C GLU A 50 -11.24 42.58 -27.24
N TRP A 51 -11.13 43.88 -27.33
CA TRP A 51 -12.27 44.79 -27.13
C TRP A 51 -12.54 45.59 -28.39
N LYS A 52 -13.79 46.05 -28.53
CA LYS A 52 -14.27 46.85 -29.63
C LYS A 52 -14.95 48.10 -29.09
N PHE A 53 -14.58 49.25 -29.59
CA PHE A 53 -15.26 50.52 -29.43
C PHE A 53 -16.08 50.82 -30.64
N THR A 54 -17.40 51.11 -30.50
CA THR A 54 -18.28 51.52 -31.56
C THR A 54 -18.76 52.94 -31.26
N PRO A 55 -18.31 53.94 -32.05
CA PRO A 55 -18.75 55.32 -31.89
C PRO A 55 -20.25 55.44 -32.05
N ALA A 56 -20.90 56.37 -31.34
CA ALA A 56 -22.32 56.70 -31.53
C ALA A 56 -22.57 57.37 -32.89
N ASP A 57 -21.62 58.17 -33.38
CA ASP A 57 -21.61 58.79 -34.72
C ASP A 57 -20.73 57.96 -35.63
N THR A 58 -21.33 57.07 -36.39
CA THR A 58 -20.65 56.16 -37.33
C THR A 58 -20.38 56.81 -38.71
N ASP A 59 -20.97 57.96 -38.97
CA ASP A 59 -20.77 58.70 -40.20
C ASP A 59 -19.45 59.50 -40.14
N THR A 60 -19.11 60.00 -38.94
CA THR A 60 -17.87 60.77 -38.73
C THR A 60 -16.72 59.91 -38.25
N TYR A 61 -16.98 58.87 -37.45
CA TYR A 61 -15.95 58.04 -36.81
C TYR A 61 -16.08 56.57 -37.18
N ILE A 62 -14.98 55.92 -37.44
CA ILE A 62 -14.93 54.46 -37.58
C ILE A 62 -14.70 53.82 -36.22
N GLY A 63 -15.23 52.57 -36.04
CA GLY A 63 -14.96 51.77 -34.90
C GLY A 63 -13.48 51.42 -34.73
N TYR A 64 -13.09 51.12 -33.51
CA TYR A 64 -11.70 50.75 -33.18
C TYR A 64 -11.69 49.47 -32.31
N THR A 65 -10.67 48.60 -32.55
CA THR A 65 -10.42 47.41 -31.75
C THR A 65 -9.07 47.47 -31.11
N GLY A 66 -8.91 46.85 -29.99
CA GLY A 66 -7.61 46.72 -29.31
C GLY A 66 -7.60 45.48 -28.41
N THR A 67 -6.46 45.24 -27.85
CA THR A 67 -6.27 44.10 -26.92
C THR A 67 -5.82 44.57 -25.55
N VAL A 68 -6.17 43.80 -24.52
CA VAL A 68 -5.68 44.01 -23.16
C VAL A 68 -5.42 42.67 -22.50
N ALA A 69 -4.33 42.58 -21.72
CA ALA A 69 -3.98 41.39 -20.97
C ALA A 69 -4.90 41.22 -19.75
N ILE A 70 -5.55 40.08 -19.64
CA ILE A 70 -6.36 39.66 -18.52
C ILE A 70 -5.62 38.48 -17.82
N THR A 71 -5.46 38.57 -16.50
CA THR A 71 -4.95 37.47 -15.71
C THR A 71 -6.09 36.51 -15.36
N VAL A 72 -5.94 35.24 -15.71
CA VAL A 72 -6.88 34.17 -15.37
C VAL A 72 -6.24 33.30 -14.30
N ASN A 73 -6.77 33.35 -13.09
CA ASN A 73 -6.33 32.53 -11.97
C ASN A 73 -6.80 31.09 -12.15
N LYS A 74 -6.03 30.13 -11.62
CA LYS A 74 -6.45 28.74 -11.54
C LYS A 74 -7.69 28.61 -10.67
N ALA A 75 -8.60 27.72 -11.04
CA ALA A 75 -9.74 27.35 -10.20
C ALA A 75 -9.33 26.36 -9.10
N THR A 76 -10.09 26.34 -8.04
CA THR A 76 -10.04 25.25 -7.04
C THR A 76 -11.04 24.18 -7.46
N PRO A 77 -10.67 22.88 -7.41
CA PRO A 77 -11.62 21.79 -7.61
C PRO A 77 -12.88 21.95 -6.74
N SER A 78 -14.03 21.58 -7.30
CA SER A 78 -15.33 21.78 -6.66
C SER A 78 -15.70 20.71 -5.64
N GLU A 79 -15.16 19.50 -5.82
CA GLU A 79 -15.41 18.35 -4.95
C GLU A 79 -14.11 17.54 -4.80
N VAL A 80 -13.81 17.11 -3.56
CA VAL A 80 -12.65 16.30 -3.22
C VAL A 80 -13.11 15.15 -2.34
N SER A 81 -13.10 13.94 -2.89
CA SER A 81 -13.27 12.70 -2.15
C SER A 81 -11.90 12.02 -2.08
N ALA A 82 -11.29 12.01 -0.90
CA ALA A 82 -9.98 11.42 -0.71
C ALA A 82 -10.05 9.88 -0.82
N PRO A 83 -8.94 9.19 -1.19
CA PRO A 83 -8.88 7.74 -1.17
C PRO A 83 -9.05 7.19 0.25
N VAL A 84 -9.62 5.99 0.35
CA VAL A 84 -9.71 5.22 1.61
C VAL A 84 -8.75 4.05 1.51
N LEU A 85 -7.95 3.85 2.55
CA LEU A 85 -6.96 2.79 2.62
C LEU A 85 -7.46 1.63 3.48
N HIS A 86 -7.12 0.39 3.09
CA HIS A 86 -7.19 -0.78 3.97
C HIS A 86 -6.23 -0.64 5.15
N ASN A 87 -6.40 -1.50 6.16
CA ASN A 87 -5.42 -1.63 7.23
C ASN A 87 -4.03 -1.88 6.66
N TYR A 88 -3.06 -1.12 7.12
CA TYR A 88 -1.71 -1.15 6.64
C TYR A 88 -0.80 -1.90 7.63
N PRO A 89 -0.15 -3.01 7.23
CA PRO A 89 0.77 -3.71 8.11
C PRO A 89 2.00 -2.84 8.40
N TYR A 90 2.41 -2.82 9.67
CA TYR A 90 3.58 -2.05 10.12
C TYR A 90 4.81 -2.31 9.24
N ARG A 91 5.49 -1.23 8.87
CA ARG A 91 6.79 -1.25 8.17
C ARG A 91 7.70 -0.21 8.80
N PRO A 92 8.94 -0.58 9.16
CA PRO A 92 9.92 0.36 9.71
C PRO A 92 10.54 1.22 8.59
N ALA A 93 9.70 1.84 7.78
CA ALA A 93 10.10 2.65 6.62
C ALA A 93 9.16 3.86 6.46
N ALA A 94 9.70 4.95 5.89
CA ALA A 94 8.91 6.13 5.56
C ALA A 94 7.83 5.80 4.52
N ILE A 95 6.60 6.31 4.74
CA ILE A 95 5.44 6.01 3.88
C ILE A 95 5.64 6.44 2.42
N GLY A 96 6.41 7.49 2.17
CA GLY A 96 6.74 7.96 0.82
C GLY A 96 7.68 7.04 0.04
N LYS A 97 8.33 6.07 0.69
CA LYS A 97 9.18 5.04 0.07
C LYS A 97 8.43 3.74 -0.20
N ILE A 98 7.17 3.68 0.20
CA ILE A 98 6.32 2.52 -0.05
C ILE A 98 5.60 2.80 -1.35
N ASP A 99 6.02 2.09 -2.39
CA ASP A 99 5.50 2.28 -3.73
C ASP A 99 3.97 2.08 -3.76
N ASP A 100 3.31 3.04 -4.40
CA ASP A 100 1.91 2.97 -4.83
C ASP A 100 0.83 2.85 -3.74
N LEU A 101 1.10 3.16 -2.48
CA LEU A 101 0.09 3.04 -1.41
C LEU A 101 -1.20 3.83 -1.73
N LEU A 102 -1.06 4.99 -2.38
CA LEU A 102 -2.18 5.87 -2.76
C LEU A 102 -2.77 5.59 -4.14
N SER A 103 -2.21 4.65 -4.90
CA SER A 103 -2.64 4.33 -6.28
C SER A 103 -2.87 2.85 -6.54
N ASN A 104 -2.33 1.94 -5.72
CA ASN A 104 -2.46 0.50 -5.89
C ASN A 104 -3.77 -0.01 -5.29
N SER A 105 -4.58 -0.68 -6.10
CA SER A 105 -5.86 -1.28 -5.68
C SER A 105 -5.74 -2.31 -4.54
N TYR A 106 -4.55 -2.86 -4.28
CA TYR A 106 -4.32 -3.75 -3.15
C TYR A 106 -4.42 -3.04 -1.79
N TYR A 107 -4.01 -1.76 -1.74
CA TYR A 107 -4.04 -0.95 -0.52
C TYR A 107 -5.25 -0.03 -0.43
N LEU A 108 -5.95 0.18 -1.55
CA LEU A 108 -7.11 1.07 -1.63
C LEU A 108 -8.41 0.29 -1.41
N GLU A 109 -9.16 0.67 -0.39
CA GLU A 109 -10.57 0.28 -0.23
C GLU A 109 -11.45 1.08 -1.20
N GLN A 110 -11.14 2.38 -1.35
CA GLN A 110 -11.82 3.28 -2.27
C GLN A 110 -10.83 4.23 -2.93
N GLN A 111 -10.94 4.40 -4.24
CA GLN A 111 -10.17 5.42 -4.97
C GLN A 111 -10.65 6.83 -4.65
N GLY A 112 -9.72 7.77 -4.58
CA GLY A 112 -10.05 9.18 -4.45
C GLY A 112 -10.56 9.75 -5.77
N ILE A 113 -11.59 10.60 -5.68
CA ILE A 113 -12.20 11.28 -6.83
C ILE A 113 -12.14 12.78 -6.58
N VAL A 114 -11.66 13.52 -7.58
CA VAL A 114 -11.63 14.98 -7.54
C VAL A 114 -12.37 15.52 -8.76
N LYS A 115 -13.31 16.43 -8.54
CA LYS A 115 -14.09 17.02 -9.63
C LYS A 115 -13.76 18.49 -9.85
N GLY A 116 -13.72 18.86 -11.11
CA GLY A 116 -13.59 20.24 -11.57
C GLY A 116 -14.89 21.05 -11.41
N ILE A 117 -14.79 22.32 -11.75
CA ILE A 117 -15.91 23.28 -11.60
C ILE A 117 -17.12 22.99 -12.50
N LYS A 118 -16.96 22.15 -13.52
CA LYS A 118 -18.03 21.71 -14.43
C LYS A 118 -18.57 20.31 -14.05
N GLY A 119 -18.09 19.73 -12.92
CA GLY A 119 -18.46 18.40 -12.46
C GLY A 119 -17.70 17.26 -13.13
N GLU A 120 -16.76 17.55 -14.02
CA GLU A 120 -15.88 16.58 -14.64
C GLU A 120 -14.91 15.97 -13.63
N GLU A 121 -14.56 14.70 -13.78
CA GLU A 121 -13.50 14.07 -12.99
C GLU A 121 -12.14 14.53 -13.49
N LEU A 122 -11.32 15.04 -12.57
CA LEU A 122 -9.98 15.52 -12.86
C LEU A 122 -8.97 14.34 -12.76
N LYS A 123 -8.16 14.18 -13.79
CA LYS A 123 -6.99 13.31 -13.75
C LYS A 123 -5.86 13.99 -12.97
N GLY A 124 -5.12 13.21 -12.21
CA GLY A 124 -4.01 13.72 -11.40
C GLY A 124 -3.40 12.66 -10.51
N ILE A 125 -2.49 13.10 -9.64
CA ILE A 125 -1.72 12.21 -8.77
C ILE A 125 -1.92 12.60 -7.31
N TRP A 126 -2.23 11.61 -6.48
CA TRP A 126 -2.17 11.73 -5.03
C TRP A 126 -0.74 11.52 -4.54
N SER A 127 -0.31 12.33 -3.59
CA SER A 127 1.00 12.23 -2.96
C SER A 127 0.93 12.55 -1.48
N TRP A 128 1.87 12.04 -0.69
CA TRP A 128 2.02 12.38 0.72
C TRP A 128 2.53 13.82 0.86
N VAL A 129 1.95 14.59 1.79
CA VAL A 129 2.49 15.91 2.15
C VAL A 129 3.75 15.75 3.01
N ASN A 130 3.77 14.72 3.86
CA ASN A 130 4.97 14.34 4.64
C ASN A 130 5.37 12.89 4.28
N PRO A 131 6.19 12.69 3.24
CA PRO A 131 6.59 11.36 2.79
C PRO A 131 7.59 10.67 3.73
N ASP A 132 8.22 11.39 4.64
CA ASP A 132 9.23 10.85 5.57
C ASP A 132 8.63 10.32 6.88
N LEU A 133 7.30 10.38 7.03
CA LEU A 133 6.60 9.82 8.19
C LEU A 133 6.80 8.30 8.23
N ILE A 134 7.23 7.80 9.40
CA ILE A 134 7.24 6.36 9.75
C ILE A 134 6.11 6.18 10.77
N PRO A 135 4.95 5.64 10.36
CA PRO A 135 3.82 5.52 11.27
C PRO A 135 3.97 4.31 12.19
N GLU A 136 3.71 4.51 13.48
CA GLU A 136 3.62 3.45 14.49
C GLU A 136 2.26 2.71 14.42
N ILE A 137 2.12 1.64 15.21
CA ILE A 137 0.84 0.92 15.34
C ILE A 137 -0.25 1.87 15.82
N GLY A 138 -1.42 1.78 15.19
CA GLY A 138 -2.60 2.56 15.54
C GLY A 138 -3.14 3.41 14.39
N GLU A 139 -4.07 4.28 14.72
CA GLU A 139 -4.74 5.17 13.78
C GLU A 139 -4.00 6.50 13.68
N HIS A 140 -3.68 6.91 12.47
CA HIS A 140 -3.00 8.16 12.15
C HIS A 140 -3.82 8.97 11.16
N THR A 141 -4.00 10.27 11.45
CA THR A 141 -4.50 11.22 10.45
C THR A 141 -3.31 11.77 9.67
N VAL A 142 -3.24 11.46 8.40
CA VAL A 142 -2.16 11.90 7.51
C VAL A 142 -2.69 12.78 6.39
N LYS A 143 -1.86 13.75 5.98
CA LYS A 143 -2.22 14.70 4.95
C LYS A 143 -1.68 14.25 3.60
N ILE A 144 -2.55 14.27 2.59
CA ILE A 144 -2.24 13.99 1.20
C ILE A 144 -2.58 15.18 0.31
N ARG A 145 -1.98 15.25 -0.87
CA ARG A 145 -2.19 16.29 -1.87
C ARG A 145 -2.53 15.65 -3.21
N PHE A 146 -3.59 16.11 -3.82
CA PHE A 146 -3.90 15.84 -5.22
C PHE A 146 -3.34 16.94 -6.11
N THR A 147 -2.56 16.56 -7.11
CA THR A 147 -2.04 17.47 -8.13
C THR A 147 -2.72 17.15 -9.45
N PRO A 148 -3.65 18.03 -9.93
CA PRO A 148 -4.30 17.84 -11.22
C PRO A 148 -3.32 17.88 -12.38
N GLU A 149 -3.55 17.07 -13.41
CA GLU A 149 -2.85 17.18 -14.71
C GLU A 149 -3.28 18.47 -15.46
N ASP A 150 -4.56 18.85 -15.31
CA ASP A 150 -5.08 20.08 -15.90
C ASP A 150 -4.52 21.31 -15.18
N GLN A 151 -3.72 22.09 -15.90
CA GLN A 151 -3.05 23.30 -15.40
C GLN A 151 -4.01 24.42 -15.03
N ASN A 152 -5.28 24.30 -15.37
CA ASN A 152 -6.34 25.23 -14.99
C ASN A 152 -6.77 25.13 -13.53
N TYR A 153 -6.36 24.06 -12.82
CA TYR A 153 -6.71 23.81 -11.44
C TYR A 153 -5.53 23.93 -10.48
N ASN A 154 -5.82 24.39 -9.28
CA ASN A 154 -4.88 24.35 -8.16
C ASN A 154 -4.81 22.94 -7.57
N PRO A 155 -3.63 22.51 -7.06
CA PRO A 155 -3.55 21.36 -6.18
C PRO A 155 -4.43 21.53 -4.95
N VAL A 156 -4.97 20.42 -4.42
CA VAL A 156 -5.78 20.42 -3.19
C VAL A 156 -5.23 19.42 -2.19
N GLU A 157 -5.38 19.72 -0.91
CA GLU A 157 -4.97 18.83 0.18
C GLU A 157 -6.20 18.24 0.87
N SER A 158 -6.05 17.03 1.36
CA SER A 158 -7.06 16.34 2.18
C SER A 158 -6.38 15.54 3.29
N ASN A 159 -7.12 15.22 4.33
CA ASN A 159 -6.70 14.27 5.34
C ASN A 159 -7.30 12.90 5.04
N ILE A 160 -6.51 11.86 5.31
CA ILE A 160 -6.98 10.47 5.31
C ILE A 160 -6.60 9.80 6.62
N THR A 161 -7.33 8.75 6.97
CA THR A 161 -6.99 7.85 8.07
C THR A 161 -6.09 6.74 7.55
N LEU A 162 -4.95 6.54 8.20
CA LEU A 162 -4.05 5.40 8.01
C LEU A 162 -4.09 4.57 9.28
N ASN A 163 -4.69 3.38 9.24
CA ASN A 163 -4.72 2.46 10.36
C ASN A 163 -3.60 1.43 10.21
N VAL A 164 -2.56 1.55 11.05
CA VAL A 164 -1.39 0.66 11.05
C VAL A 164 -1.64 -0.48 12.02
N VAL A 165 -1.56 -1.71 11.51
CA VAL A 165 -1.74 -2.94 12.29
C VAL A 165 -0.42 -3.70 12.38
N LYS A 166 -0.31 -4.63 13.36
CA LYS A 166 0.87 -5.48 13.46
C LYS A 166 1.11 -6.24 12.15
N ALA A 167 2.36 -6.35 11.78
CA ALA A 167 2.76 -7.11 10.60
C ALA A 167 2.96 -8.59 10.93
N VAL A 168 2.68 -9.46 9.97
CA VAL A 168 3.00 -10.88 10.07
C VAL A 168 4.40 -11.11 9.48
N PRO A 169 5.36 -11.66 10.25
CA PRO A 169 6.69 -11.95 9.76
C PRO A 169 6.68 -12.93 8.59
N TYR A 170 7.56 -12.68 7.61
CA TYR A 170 7.84 -13.63 6.53
C TYR A 170 8.99 -14.55 6.92
N ILE A 171 8.76 -15.87 6.86
CA ILE A 171 9.75 -16.86 7.25
C ILE A 171 10.38 -17.51 6.01
N TYR A 172 11.69 -17.28 5.85
CA TYR A 172 12.47 -17.91 4.79
C TYR A 172 13.98 -17.89 5.08
N PRO A 173 14.66 -19.06 5.06
CA PRO A 173 14.09 -20.39 4.95
C PRO A 173 13.25 -20.77 6.18
N SER A 174 12.36 -21.74 6.03
CA SER A 174 11.67 -22.35 7.18
C SER A 174 12.67 -23.05 8.11
N PRO A 175 12.38 -23.11 9.43
CA PRO A 175 13.27 -23.81 10.34
C PRO A 175 13.33 -25.30 10.03
N SER A 176 14.43 -25.92 10.42
CA SER A 176 14.70 -27.34 10.25
C SER A 176 15.19 -27.96 11.56
N VAL A 177 15.27 -29.27 11.60
CA VAL A 177 15.93 -30.03 12.67
C VAL A 177 17.32 -30.48 12.22
N GLU A 178 18.21 -30.76 13.18
CA GLU A 178 19.59 -31.14 12.90
C GLU A 178 19.68 -32.53 12.28
N LYS A 179 18.86 -33.47 12.78
CA LYS A 179 18.88 -34.88 12.36
C LYS A 179 17.48 -35.48 12.33
N ALA A 180 17.37 -36.64 11.69
CA ALA A 180 16.11 -37.39 11.72
C ALA A 180 15.75 -37.81 13.15
N TYR A 181 14.46 -37.89 13.43
CA TYR A 181 13.92 -38.49 14.64
C TYR A 181 13.88 -40.02 14.54
N THR A 182 13.72 -40.67 15.67
CA THR A 182 13.46 -42.12 15.75
C THR A 182 12.04 -42.36 16.28
N HIS A 183 11.41 -43.44 15.86
CA HIS A 183 10.10 -43.84 16.40
C HIS A 183 10.14 -43.87 17.93
N GLY A 184 9.18 -43.18 18.57
CA GLY A 184 9.13 -43.01 20.02
C GLY A 184 9.76 -41.73 20.56
N ASP A 185 10.42 -40.93 19.71
CA ASP A 185 10.90 -39.61 20.09
C ASP A 185 9.73 -38.61 20.22
N TYR A 186 9.93 -37.56 21.02
CA TYR A 186 9.06 -36.38 21.04
C TYR A 186 9.62 -35.29 20.15
N LEU A 187 8.73 -34.42 19.59
CA LEU A 187 9.16 -33.25 18.79
C LEU A 187 10.15 -32.37 19.57
N SER A 188 9.92 -32.19 20.87
CA SER A 188 10.76 -31.38 21.76
C SER A 188 12.16 -31.94 21.99
N SER A 189 12.46 -33.20 21.58
CA SER A 189 13.81 -33.79 21.72
C SER A 189 14.84 -33.11 20.83
N GLN A 190 14.42 -32.36 19.80
CA GLN A 190 15.30 -31.53 18.98
C GLN A 190 14.79 -30.07 18.91
N LYS A 191 15.73 -29.14 18.90
CA LYS A 191 15.40 -27.71 18.70
C LYS A 191 15.31 -27.41 17.22
N LEU A 192 14.40 -26.47 16.89
CA LEU A 192 14.33 -25.87 15.57
C LEU A 192 15.50 -24.90 15.35
N GLN A 193 16.12 -24.95 14.16
CA GLN A 193 17.27 -24.13 13.78
C GLN A 193 17.20 -23.73 12.31
N ASN A 194 18.08 -22.84 11.89
CA ASN A 194 18.22 -22.34 10.50
C ASN A 194 17.01 -21.58 9.94
N GLY A 195 15.95 -21.36 10.71
CA GLY A 195 14.83 -20.50 10.30
C GLY A 195 15.24 -19.03 10.38
N VAL A 196 14.81 -18.24 9.40
CA VAL A 196 15.01 -16.78 9.40
C VAL A 196 13.67 -16.10 9.21
N ALA A 197 13.43 -15.08 10.05
CA ALA A 197 12.24 -14.25 9.98
C ALA A 197 12.59 -12.86 9.43
N TYR A 198 11.72 -12.32 8.60
CA TYR A 198 11.89 -11.00 8.00
C TYR A 198 10.65 -10.14 8.23
N SER A 199 10.85 -8.83 8.27
CA SER A 199 9.77 -7.85 8.45
C SER A 199 8.81 -7.78 7.26
N LEU A 200 9.27 -8.13 6.05
CA LEU A 200 8.50 -8.05 4.80
C LEU A 200 8.76 -9.29 3.93
N PRO A 201 7.81 -9.67 3.05
CA PRO A 201 7.94 -10.87 2.21
C PRO A 201 8.96 -10.74 1.06
N TYR A 202 9.39 -9.51 0.72
CA TYR A 202 10.27 -9.27 -0.43
C TYR A 202 11.49 -8.44 -0.04
N ALA A 203 12.67 -8.95 -0.32
CA ALA A 203 13.95 -8.32 0.00
C ALA A 203 14.22 -6.99 -0.72
N SER A 204 13.49 -6.68 -1.79
CA SER A 204 13.65 -5.46 -2.58
C SER A 204 12.92 -4.23 -2.01
N GLU A 205 12.07 -4.42 -0.99
CA GLU A 205 11.32 -3.34 -0.40
C GLU A 205 12.13 -2.57 0.64
N ALA A 206 11.91 -1.26 0.70
CA ALA A 206 12.52 -0.42 1.73
C ALA A 206 12.04 -0.86 3.13
N GLY A 207 12.98 -0.99 4.08
CA GLY A 207 12.68 -1.41 5.45
C GLY A 207 12.71 -2.91 5.69
N TYR A 208 13.14 -3.71 4.69
CA TYR A 208 13.38 -5.14 4.86
C TYR A 208 14.50 -5.39 5.89
N THR A 209 14.16 -6.07 6.98
CA THR A 209 15.10 -6.41 8.06
C THR A 209 14.89 -7.82 8.57
N VAL A 210 15.98 -8.42 9.09
CA VAL A 210 15.89 -9.67 9.82
C VAL A 210 15.31 -9.40 11.21
N LEU A 211 14.29 -10.15 11.59
CA LEU A 211 13.64 -10.03 12.89
C LEU A 211 14.27 -11.00 13.90
N GLU A 212 14.60 -10.48 15.06
CA GLU A 212 14.96 -11.31 16.23
C GLU A 212 13.72 -11.99 16.81
N GLY A 213 13.86 -13.24 17.21
CA GLY A 213 12.77 -14.00 17.82
C GLY A 213 13.15 -15.44 18.08
N THR A 214 12.18 -16.25 18.46
CA THR A 214 12.38 -17.66 18.80
C THR A 214 11.47 -18.56 17.97
N PHE A 215 12.04 -19.67 17.47
CA PHE A 215 11.28 -20.76 16.86
C PHE A 215 11.05 -21.86 17.89
N THR A 216 9.80 -22.24 18.08
CA THR A 216 9.38 -23.35 18.95
C THR A 216 8.43 -24.28 18.19
N TRP A 217 8.32 -25.52 18.66
CA TRP A 217 7.29 -26.41 18.15
C TRP A 217 5.91 -25.94 18.63
N GLU A 218 4.90 -26.03 17.77
CA GLU A 218 3.50 -25.72 18.14
C GLU A 218 2.96 -26.73 19.14
N GLU A 219 3.31 -28.02 18.95
CA GLU A 219 2.93 -29.14 19.80
C GLU A 219 4.19 -29.93 20.23
N PRO A 220 5.00 -29.41 21.18
CA PRO A 220 6.30 -29.97 21.53
C PRO A 220 6.23 -31.40 22.09
N ASP A 221 5.12 -31.77 22.75
CA ASP A 221 4.94 -33.08 23.41
C ASP A 221 4.33 -34.14 22.49
N THR A 222 4.32 -33.88 21.17
CA THR A 222 3.86 -34.86 20.18
C THR A 222 4.84 -36.02 20.10
N LEU A 223 4.36 -37.25 20.38
CA LEU A 223 5.07 -38.49 20.22
C LEU A 223 5.12 -38.89 18.75
N LEU A 224 6.32 -39.15 18.23
CA LEU A 224 6.53 -39.49 16.84
C LEU A 224 6.47 -40.99 16.61
N THR A 225 5.70 -41.39 15.58
CA THR A 225 5.58 -42.78 15.16
C THR A 225 6.11 -42.95 13.73
N TYR A 226 6.81 -44.05 13.48
CA TYR A 226 7.23 -44.40 12.12
C TYR A 226 6.06 -45.01 11.35
N TRP A 227 5.79 -44.47 10.14
CA TRP A 227 4.80 -45.03 9.20
C TRP A 227 5.44 -45.14 7.82
N SER A 228 5.56 -46.34 7.28
CA SER A 228 6.24 -46.60 6.01
C SER A 228 5.46 -46.12 4.76
N TYR A 229 4.19 -45.71 4.90
CA TYR A 229 3.29 -45.38 3.76
C TYR A 229 2.68 -43.97 3.77
N ASP A 230 2.98 -43.15 4.75
CA ASP A 230 2.36 -41.83 4.84
C ASP A 230 3.24 -40.77 4.17
N HIS A 231 2.97 -40.51 2.89
CA HIS A 231 3.63 -39.42 2.15
C HIS A 231 3.21 -38.03 2.63
N ASP A 232 2.17 -37.89 3.43
CA ASP A 232 1.66 -36.59 3.97
C ASP A 232 2.29 -36.20 5.32
N VAL A 233 3.15 -36.99 5.90
CA VAL A 233 3.81 -36.72 7.20
C VAL A 233 4.69 -35.46 7.15
N GLN A 234 5.13 -35.05 5.97
CA GLN A 234 6.06 -33.93 5.79
C GLN A 234 5.50 -32.54 6.14
N THR A 235 4.17 -32.38 6.21
CA THR A 235 3.54 -31.06 6.45
C THR A 235 2.76 -30.98 7.76
N LYS A 236 2.71 -32.07 8.52
CA LYS A 236 1.86 -32.21 9.70
C LYS A 236 2.37 -31.42 10.91
N TYR A 237 3.67 -31.24 11.04
CA TYR A 237 4.28 -30.59 12.19
C TYR A 237 4.56 -29.14 11.91
N ARG A 238 4.33 -28.28 12.91
CA ARG A 238 4.40 -26.84 12.75
C ARG A 238 5.33 -26.20 13.76
N TYR A 239 5.97 -25.14 13.33
CA TYR A 239 6.66 -24.19 14.21
C TYR A 239 5.76 -23.03 14.58
N VAL A 240 6.07 -22.39 15.71
CA VAL A 240 5.63 -21.05 16.06
C VAL A 240 6.89 -20.18 16.10
N PHE A 241 6.91 -19.11 15.32
CA PHE A 241 7.88 -18.04 15.47
C PHE A 241 7.27 -16.95 16.34
N THR A 242 7.94 -16.63 17.46
CA THR A 242 7.56 -15.52 18.35
C THR A 242 8.59 -14.43 18.19
N PRO A 243 8.21 -13.26 17.56
CA PRO A 243 9.10 -12.12 17.45
C PRO A 243 9.50 -11.59 18.84
N LYS A 244 10.71 -11.06 18.97
CA LYS A 244 11.14 -10.31 20.14
C LYS A 244 10.36 -9.00 20.27
N ASP A 245 10.13 -8.36 19.13
CA ASP A 245 9.29 -7.18 19.01
C ASP A 245 7.83 -7.59 18.78
N GLN A 246 7.10 -7.83 19.86
CA GLN A 246 5.67 -8.18 19.84
C GLN A 246 4.77 -6.93 19.81
N GLU A 247 5.34 -5.75 19.87
CA GLU A 247 4.59 -4.51 19.71
C GLU A 247 4.20 -4.31 18.23
N HIS A 248 5.13 -4.59 17.32
CA HIS A 248 4.96 -4.36 15.89
C HIS A 248 4.67 -5.62 15.07
N TYR A 249 4.96 -6.80 15.60
CA TYR A 249 4.82 -8.05 14.84
C TYR A 249 3.98 -9.10 15.57
N GLU A 250 3.12 -9.80 14.82
CA GLU A 250 2.38 -10.96 15.30
C GLU A 250 3.24 -12.22 15.29
N PRO A 251 3.02 -13.16 16.22
CA PRO A 251 3.54 -14.52 16.07
C PRO A 251 3.04 -15.16 14.77
N THR A 252 3.87 -15.97 14.14
CA THR A 252 3.47 -16.70 12.92
C THR A 252 3.82 -18.17 13.00
N THR A 253 3.07 -19.00 12.29
CA THR A 253 3.25 -20.45 12.26
C THR A 253 3.47 -20.94 10.84
N GLY A 254 4.17 -22.06 10.70
CA GLY A 254 4.37 -22.70 9.40
C GLY A 254 4.78 -24.16 9.53
N PRO A 255 4.79 -24.90 8.41
CA PRO A 255 5.14 -26.30 8.40
C PRO A 255 6.65 -26.54 8.59
N VAL A 256 6.99 -27.68 9.21
CA VAL A 256 8.34 -28.20 9.29
C VAL A 256 8.37 -29.60 8.71
N THR A 257 9.29 -29.85 7.80
CA THR A 257 9.55 -31.18 7.27
C THR A 257 10.50 -31.94 8.20
N ILE A 258 10.07 -33.10 8.68
CA ILE A 258 10.90 -33.97 9.49
C ILE A 258 10.94 -35.39 8.89
N VAL A 259 11.97 -36.16 9.29
CA VAL A 259 12.10 -37.58 8.97
C VAL A 259 12.07 -38.36 10.28
N VAL A 260 11.30 -39.44 10.32
CA VAL A 260 11.24 -40.34 11.47
C VAL A 260 11.70 -41.71 11.04
N ASN A 261 12.79 -42.18 11.63
CA ASN A 261 13.36 -43.50 11.37
C ASN A 261 12.67 -44.59 12.23
N GLN A 262 12.82 -45.83 11.84
CA GLN A 262 12.45 -46.97 12.66
C GLN A 262 13.28 -47.02 13.95
N ALA A 263 12.67 -47.46 15.06
CA ALA A 263 13.38 -47.78 16.25
C ALA A 263 14.04 -49.17 16.10
N GLU A 264 15.27 -49.27 16.57
CA GLU A 264 15.91 -50.56 16.71
C GLU A 264 15.44 -51.21 18.03
N TYR A 265 14.85 -52.36 17.92
CA TYR A 265 14.54 -53.23 19.05
C TYR A 265 15.53 -54.39 19.05
N PRO A 266 16.67 -54.27 19.73
CA PRO A 266 17.55 -55.41 19.86
C PRO A 266 16.76 -56.51 20.57
N PRO A 267 16.62 -57.67 19.96
CA PRO A 267 15.92 -58.78 20.63
C PRO A 267 16.67 -59.13 21.89
N THR A 268 15.96 -59.21 22.98
CA THR A 268 16.54 -59.80 24.22
C THR A 268 16.84 -61.27 23.92
N VAL A 269 18.11 -61.60 23.69
CA VAL A 269 18.48 -62.98 23.46
C VAL A 269 18.16 -63.75 24.72
N PRO A 270 17.31 -64.81 24.66
CA PRO A 270 17.09 -65.64 25.82
C PRO A 270 18.43 -66.22 26.28
N GLY A 271 18.64 -66.25 27.61
CA GLY A 271 19.77 -66.96 28.21
C GLY A 271 19.69 -68.44 27.90
N ASP A 272 20.57 -69.24 28.51
CA ASP A 272 20.55 -70.63 28.30
C ASP A 272 19.18 -71.25 28.49
N LEU A 273 18.65 -71.84 27.43
CA LEU A 273 17.38 -72.56 27.47
C LEU A 273 17.64 -73.97 28.05
N ASN A 274 17.06 -74.21 29.24
CA ASN A 274 17.12 -75.56 29.80
C ASN A 274 16.11 -76.46 29.09
N VAL A 275 16.64 -77.42 28.36
CA VAL A 275 15.82 -78.39 27.65
C VAL A 275 15.67 -79.61 28.54
N LYS A 276 14.44 -80.08 28.78
CA LYS A 276 14.19 -81.35 29.48
C LYS A 276 14.67 -82.48 28.62
N ASN A 277 15.24 -83.48 29.25
CA ASN A 277 15.71 -84.67 28.54
C ASN A 277 14.70 -85.43 27.69
N SER A 278 13.41 -85.07 27.82
CA SER A 278 12.33 -85.61 27.02
C SER A 278 12.00 -84.78 25.75
N CYS A 279 12.65 -83.64 25.51
CA CYS A 279 12.44 -82.84 24.33
C CYS A 279 13.24 -83.46 23.16
N THR A 280 12.57 -83.82 22.09
CA THR A 280 13.12 -84.41 20.88
C THR A 280 13.22 -83.49 19.72
N THR A 281 12.51 -82.38 19.80
CA THR A 281 12.50 -81.37 18.73
C THR A 281 12.50 -79.91 19.30
N LEU A 282 12.92 -78.93 18.51
CA LEU A 282 12.89 -77.55 18.90
C LEU A 282 11.46 -77.02 19.26
N ARG A 283 10.43 -77.71 18.76
CA ARG A 283 9.00 -77.38 19.09
C ARG A 283 8.68 -77.66 20.57
N ASP A 284 9.44 -78.55 21.21
CA ASP A 284 9.21 -78.93 22.61
C ASP A 284 9.91 -78.01 23.62
N VAL A 285 10.60 -76.98 23.10
CA VAL A 285 11.29 -75.95 23.89
C VAL A 285 10.33 -74.83 24.17
N THR A 286 10.05 -74.58 25.44
CA THR A 286 9.24 -73.43 25.83
C THR A 286 10.10 -72.17 25.85
N LEU A 287 9.76 -71.20 25.00
CA LEU A 287 10.40 -69.89 25.00
C LEU A 287 9.94 -69.07 26.17
N PRO A 288 10.77 -68.14 26.68
CA PRO A 288 10.35 -67.18 27.70
C PRO A 288 9.18 -66.31 27.21
N GLU A 289 8.41 -65.76 28.17
CA GLU A 289 7.30 -64.84 27.86
C GLU A 289 7.79 -63.61 27.05
N GLY A 290 7.13 -63.30 25.94
CA GLY A 290 7.48 -62.19 25.04
C GLY A 290 8.28 -62.63 23.82
N TRP A 291 8.44 -63.93 23.55
CA TRP A 291 9.07 -64.52 22.35
C TRP A 291 8.09 -65.22 21.43
#